data_7844690b4c89e2145b5881e80fd8e7d4
#
_entry.id   7844690b4c89e2145b5881e80fd8e7d4
#
_cell.length_a   1.000
_cell.length_b   1.000
_cell.length_c   1.000
_cell.angle_alpha   90.00
_cell.angle_beta   90.00
_cell.angle_gamma   90.00
#
_symmetry.space_group_name_H-M   'P 1'
#
loop_
_entity.id
_entity.type
_entity.pdbx_description
1 polymer ?
#
loop_
_entity_poly.entity_id
_entity_poly.type
_entity_poly.pdbx_seq_one_letter_code
_entity_poly.pdbx_strand_id
1 'polypeptide(L)'
;MIGNVVVSIEELACLDTLIWLRSGAVAADRLGVAQSTISRRVNHVARLLNLRFFKPNGEWETLGDQTILNLERLVHQRYRWFHGRVLRIEAQYYSGPLFCDPIPDGWTPGNFDFMEIHTPLRLLRNGVIDAWIGCHPDVPDEDDPELACFHLNRLPTHLVVAVDHPLLYLGDNITLEDVRRYPSVALPDNAFPKVQRILQELGLWNLHLPIRRYSSDKWEGLMTQDL
;
A
#
# COMPACT_ATOMS: atom_id res chain seq x y z
N MET A 1 -2.08 -42.37 -5.29
CA MET A 1 -2.97 -41.31 -4.75
C MET A 1 -2.63 -40.03 -5.49
N ILE A 2 -3.53 -39.56 -6.37
CA ILE A 2 -3.39 -38.25 -6.99
C ILE A 2 -3.70 -37.28 -5.86
N GLY A 3 -2.66 -36.66 -5.28
CA GLY A 3 -2.84 -35.59 -4.30
C GLY A 3 -3.61 -34.44 -4.93
N ASN A 4 -4.43 -33.72 -4.15
CA ASN A 4 -5.09 -32.49 -4.59
C ASN A 4 -4.06 -31.57 -5.23
N VAL A 5 -4.18 -31.31 -6.51
CA VAL A 5 -3.28 -30.42 -7.28
C VAL A 5 -3.72 -28.95 -7.14
N VAL A 6 -4.84 -28.69 -6.46
CA VAL A 6 -5.46 -27.37 -6.33
C VAL A 6 -5.35 -26.87 -4.91
N VAL A 7 -4.97 -25.60 -4.77
CA VAL A 7 -4.93 -24.89 -3.49
C VAL A 7 -6.36 -24.64 -3.02
N SER A 8 -6.67 -24.95 -1.76
CA SER A 8 -8.00 -24.65 -1.22
C SER A 8 -8.20 -23.15 -0.99
N ILE A 9 -9.48 -22.72 -0.94
CA ILE A 9 -9.85 -21.33 -0.65
C ILE A 9 -9.24 -20.85 0.67
N GLU A 10 -9.27 -21.72 1.70
CA GLU A 10 -8.74 -21.38 3.01
C GLU A 10 -7.21 -21.31 3.04
N GLU A 11 -6.54 -22.12 2.25
CA GLU A 11 -5.07 -22.09 2.16
C GLU A 11 -4.60 -20.83 1.46
N LEU A 12 -5.24 -20.48 0.34
CA LEU A 12 -4.93 -19.24 -0.38
C LEU A 12 -5.29 -18.00 0.46
N ALA A 13 -6.43 -18.03 1.17
CA ALA A 13 -6.80 -16.95 2.07
C ALA A 13 -5.76 -16.76 3.18
N CYS A 14 -5.23 -17.84 3.76
CA CYS A 14 -4.15 -17.76 4.75
C CYS A 14 -2.86 -17.15 4.18
N LEU A 15 -2.43 -17.60 2.99
CA LEU A 15 -1.25 -17.08 2.31
C LEU A 15 -1.40 -15.60 1.99
N ASP A 16 -2.49 -15.22 1.33
CA ASP A 16 -2.71 -13.85 0.87
C ASP A 16 -2.88 -12.88 2.03
N THR A 17 -3.61 -13.27 3.09
CA THR A 17 -3.76 -12.45 4.29
C THR A 17 -2.42 -12.28 5.02
N LEU A 18 -1.59 -13.33 5.08
CA LEU A 18 -0.24 -13.23 5.64
C LEU A 18 0.64 -12.27 4.83
N ILE A 19 0.62 -12.36 3.51
CA ILE A 19 1.39 -11.47 2.62
C ILE A 19 0.92 -10.03 2.78
N TRP A 20 -0.38 -9.80 2.77
CA TRP A 20 -0.99 -8.48 2.86
C TRP A 20 -0.74 -7.81 4.22
N LEU A 21 -1.09 -8.49 5.32
CA LEU A 21 -0.98 -7.94 6.68
C LEU A 21 0.40 -8.15 7.32
N ARG A 22 1.30 -8.88 6.65
CA ARG A 22 2.71 -9.10 7.03
C ARG A 22 2.94 -9.86 8.35
N SER A 23 1.92 -10.07 9.15
CA SER A 23 2.00 -10.69 10.48
C SER A 23 1.16 -11.96 10.55
N GLY A 24 1.76 -13.07 10.94
CA GLY A 24 1.04 -14.34 11.15
C GLY A 24 0.02 -14.25 12.28
N ALA A 25 0.28 -13.44 13.30
CA ALA A 25 -0.67 -13.22 14.40
C ALA A 25 -1.89 -12.41 13.93
N VAL A 26 -1.66 -11.29 13.21
CA VAL A 26 -2.74 -10.46 12.65
C VAL A 26 -3.55 -11.24 11.60
N ALA A 27 -2.89 -12.02 10.74
CA ALA A 27 -3.59 -12.88 9.78
C ALA A 27 -4.44 -13.96 10.46
N ALA A 28 -3.95 -14.54 11.53
CA ALA A 28 -4.66 -15.54 12.32
C ALA A 28 -5.92 -14.96 12.98
N ASP A 29 -5.79 -13.81 13.61
CA ASP A 29 -6.89 -13.05 14.20
C ASP A 29 -7.94 -12.69 13.15
N ARG A 30 -7.51 -12.11 12.01
CA ARG A 30 -8.38 -11.72 10.89
C ARG A 30 -9.19 -12.90 10.32
N LEU A 31 -8.62 -14.08 10.28
CA LEU A 31 -9.25 -15.29 9.72
C LEU A 31 -9.91 -16.17 10.78
N GLY A 32 -9.83 -15.82 12.06
CA GLY A 32 -10.39 -16.61 13.16
C GLY A 32 -9.75 -17.98 13.32
N VAL A 33 -8.43 -18.11 13.07
CA VAL A 33 -7.69 -19.36 13.15
C VAL A 33 -6.46 -19.25 14.03
N ALA A 34 -5.88 -20.39 14.45
CA ALA A 34 -4.60 -20.35 15.16
C ALA A 34 -3.44 -19.95 14.23
N GLN A 35 -2.45 -19.22 14.74
CA GLN A 35 -1.25 -18.83 13.97
C GLN A 35 -0.51 -20.03 13.39
N SER A 36 -0.47 -21.18 14.10
CA SER A 36 0.09 -22.44 13.60
C SER A 36 -0.64 -22.95 12.35
N THR A 37 -1.95 -22.67 12.23
CA THR A 37 -2.74 -23.01 11.04
C THR A 37 -2.30 -22.17 9.85
N ILE A 38 -2.05 -20.87 10.02
CA ILE A 38 -1.49 -19.99 8.98
C ILE A 38 -0.18 -20.59 8.47
N SER A 39 0.79 -20.82 9.37
CA SER A 39 2.11 -21.37 8.99
C SER A 39 2.02 -22.71 8.27
N ARG A 40 1.17 -23.63 8.73
CA ARG A 40 0.98 -24.94 8.13
C ARG A 40 0.41 -24.85 6.71
N ARG A 41 -0.64 -24.00 6.51
CA ARG A 41 -1.28 -23.82 5.21
C ARG A 41 -0.36 -23.13 4.22
N VAL A 42 0.35 -22.09 4.63
CA VAL A 42 1.34 -21.38 3.79
C VAL A 42 2.47 -22.34 3.36
N ASN A 43 2.99 -23.14 4.28
CA ASN A 43 4.02 -24.15 3.96
C ASN A 43 3.47 -25.25 3.03
N HIS A 44 2.20 -25.58 3.11
CA HIS A 44 1.57 -26.54 2.19
C HIS A 44 1.51 -25.96 0.77
N VAL A 45 1.02 -24.72 0.61
CA VAL A 45 0.99 -24.01 -0.69
C VAL A 45 2.41 -23.89 -1.27
N ALA A 46 3.39 -23.51 -0.45
CA ALA A 46 4.78 -23.40 -0.87
C ALA A 46 5.31 -24.71 -1.48
N ARG A 47 5.06 -25.84 -0.82
CA ARG A 47 5.47 -27.15 -1.33
C ARG A 47 4.68 -27.58 -2.56
N LEU A 48 3.37 -27.37 -2.56
CA LEU A 48 2.49 -27.79 -3.65
C LEU A 48 2.85 -27.09 -4.96
N LEU A 49 3.14 -25.79 -4.90
CA LEU A 49 3.47 -24.97 -6.06
C LEU A 49 4.98 -24.81 -6.29
N ASN A 50 5.82 -25.47 -5.51
CA ASN A 50 7.29 -25.34 -5.56
C ASN A 50 7.74 -23.88 -5.45
N LEU A 51 7.15 -23.14 -4.50
CA LEU A 51 7.44 -21.73 -4.23
C LEU A 51 8.19 -21.58 -2.91
N ARG A 52 8.95 -20.51 -2.80
CA ARG A 52 9.56 -20.08 -1.55
C ARG A 52 9.08 -18.67 -1.18
N PHE A 53 8.49 -18.55 0.01
CA PHE A 53 8.11 -17.27 0.59
C PHE A 53 9.20 -16.80 1.57
N PHE A 54 9.60 -15.54 1.46
CA PHE A 54 10.60 -14.93 2.34
C PHE A 54 10.25 -13.45 2.57
N LYS A 55 10.88 -12.83 3.58
CA LYS A 55 10.45 -11.51 4.05
C LYS A 55 11.61 -10.53 4.13
N PRO A 56 12.16 -10.06 3.00
CA PRO A 56 13.20 -9.03 3.00
C PRO A 56 12.60 -7.68 3.42
N ASN A 57 13.31 -6.97 4.27
CA ASN A 57 12.92 -5.61 4.69
C ASN A 57 11.47 -5.50 5.22
N GLY A 58 10.94 -6.56 5.81
CA GLY A 58 9.60 -6.55 6.38
C GLY A 58 8.43 -6.83 5.41
N GLU A 59 8.68 -6.95 4.12
CA GLU A 59 7.69 -7.28 3.09
C GLU A 59 7.83 -8.72 2.61
N TRP A 60 6.70 -9.39 2.34
CA TRP A 60 6.72 -10.74 1.80
C TRP A 60 6.98 -10.75 0.30
N GLU A 61 7.92 -11.59 -0.10
CA GLU A 61 8.26 -11.86 -1.49
C GLU A 61 8.16 -13.35 -1.80
N THR A 62 7.96 -13.65 -3.09
CA THR A 62 7.82 -15.02 -3.59
C THR A 62 8.90 -15.30 -4.61
N LEU A 63 9.64 -16.38 -4.41
CA LEU A 63 10.61 -16.90 -5.37
C LEU A 63 10.06 -18.18 -6.01
N GLY A 64 10.21 -18.30 -7.32
CA GLY A 64 9.71 -19.43 -8.13
C GLY A 64 8.71 -18.97 -9.19
N ASP A 65 8.20 -19.91 -9.97
CA ASP A 65 7.18 -19.64 -10.99
C ASP A 65 5.81 -19.45 -10.33
N GLN A 66 5.31 -18.23 -10.34
CA GLN A 66 4.06 -17.82 -9.70
C GLN A 66 2.84 -17.97 -10.61
N THR A 67 2.98 -18.50 -11.83
CA THR A 67 1.91 -18.56 -12.82
C THR A 67 0.66 -19.24 -12.25
N ILE A 68 0.80 -20.42 -11.66
CA ILE A 68 -0.34 -21.17 -11.07
C ILE A 68 -0.94 -20.38 -9.90
N LEU A 69 -0.09 -19.86 -9.00
CA LEU A 69 -0.55 -19.07 -7.85
C LEU A 69 -1.37 -17.86 -8.28
N ASN A 70 -0.93 -17.14 -9.32
CA ASN A 70 -1.64 -15.96 -9.80
C ASN A 70 -2.97 -16.33 -10.49
N LEU A 71 -3.04 -17.45 -11.21
CA LEU A 71 -4.29 -17.95 -11.76
C LEU A 71 -5.28 -18.32 -10.65
N GLU A 72 -4.86 -19.03 -9.62
CA GLU A 72 -5.68 -19.36 -8.45
C GLU A 72 -6.20 -18.08 -7.75
N ARG A 73 -5.35 -17.08 -7.55
CA ARG A 73 -5.73 -15.79 -7.00
C ARG A 73 -6.79 -15.08 -7.84
N LEU A 74 -6.65 -15.10 -9.16
CA LEU A 74 -7.63 -14.49 -10.06
C LEU A 74 -9.00 -15.18 -9.95
N VAL A 75 -9.04 -16.51 -9.88
CA VAL A 75 -10.28 -17.27 -9.66
C VAL A 75 -10.91 -16.87 -8.31
N HIS A 76 -10.12 -16.82 -7.24
CA HIS A 76 -10.61 -16.46 -5.90
C HIS A 76 -11.07 -15.00 -5.82
N GLN A 77 -10.40 -14.08 -6.49
CA GLN A 77 -10.82 -12.69 -6.58
C GLN A 77 -12.17 -12.57 -7.28
N ARG A 78 -12.34 -13.24 -8.44
CA ARG A 78 -13.63 -13.30 -9.14
C ARG A 78 -14.72 -13.90 -8.26
N TYR A 79 -14.41 -14.96 -7.52
CA TYR A 79 -15.34 -15.57 -6.58
C TYR A 79 -15.82 -14.60 -5.50
N ARG A 80 -14.91 -13.79 -4.91
CA ARG A 80 -15.28 -12.74 -3.94
C ARG A 80 -16.25 -11.73 -4.54
N TRP A 81 -15.98 -11.24 -5.74
CA TRP A 81 -16.82 -10.28 -6.43
C TRP A 81 -18.22 -10.85 -6.79
N PHE A 82 -18.28 -12.06 -7.33
CA PHE A 82 -19.55 -12.63 -7.79
C PHE A 82 -20.45 -13.14 -6.68
N HIS A 83 -19.89 -13.54 -5.55
CA HIS A 83 -20.66 -14.15 -4.46
C HIS A 83 -20.82 -13.23 -3.24
N GLY A 84 -20.58 -11.93 -3.38
CA GLY A 84 -20.75 -10.95 -2.30
C GLY A 84 -19.91 -11.29 -1.06
N ARG A 85 -18.73 -11.91 -1.25
CA ARG A 85 -17.80 -12.18 -0.15
C ARG A 85 -17.10 -10.89 0.24
N VAL A 86 -16.53 -10.88 1.43
CA VAL A 86 -15.81 -9.71 1.93
C VAL A 86 -14.62 -9.39 1.04
N LEU A 87 -14.64 -8.21 0.43
CA LEU A 87 -13.58 -7.67 -0.39
C LEU A 87 -12.47 -7.05 0.46
N ARG A 88 -11.27 -6.93 -0.06
CA ARG A 88 -10.08 -6.45 0.62
C ARG A 88 -9.69 -5.07 0.10
N ILE A 89 -9.64 -4.08 0.98
CA ILE A 89 -9.26 -2.72 0.62
C ILE A 89 -7.98 -2.32 1.34
N GLU A 90 -7.08 -1.69 0.60
CA GLU A 90 -5.88 -1.08 1.13
C GLU A 90 -5.85 0.40 0.75
N ALA A 91 -5.11 1.21 1.47
CA ALA A 91 -5.00 2.63 1.23
C ALA A 91 -3.62 3.15 1.65
N GLN A 92 -3.24 4.31 1.14
CA GLN A 92 -2.13 5.05 1.70
C GLN A 92 -2.46 5.53 3.12
N TYR A 93 -1.45 5.76 3.92
CA TYR A 93 -1.57 6.05 5.36
C TYR A 93 -2.53 7.19 5.70
N TYR A 94 -2.63 8.22 4.87
CA TYR A 94 -3.52 9.36 5.08
C TYR A 94 -4.91 9.15 4.45
N SER A 95 -5.03 8.39 3.37
CA SER A 95 -6.30 8.19 2.66
C SER A 95 -7.18 7.11 3.31
N GLY A 96 -6.56 6.14 4.00
CA GLY A 96 -7.28 5.11 4.74
C GLY A 96 -8.24 5.70 5.78
N PRO A 97 -7.77 6.47 6.77
CA PRO A 97 -8.64 7.10 7.76
C PRO A 97 -9.67 8.05 7.15
N LEU A 98 -9.34 8.70 6.03
CA LEU A 98 -10.24 9.68 5.40
C LEU A 98 -11.42 9.02 4.66
N PHE A 99 -11.20 7.89 4.00
CA PHE A 99 -12.20 7.26 3.13
C PHE A 99 -12.73 5.92 3.64
N CYS A 100 -12.08 5.34 4.65
CA CYS A 100 -12.39 4.02 5.18
C CYS A 100 -12.71 4.03 6.69
N ASP A 101 -13.11 5.15 7.23
CA ASP A 101 -13.62 5.26 8.61
C ASP A 101 -14.99 5.95 8.60
N PRO A 102 -16.10 5.24 8.80
CA PRO A 102 -16.16 3.77 8.96
C PRO A 102 -15.86 2.99 7.66
N ILE A 103 -15.42 1.74 7.83
CA ILE A 103 -15.22 0.84 6.69
C ILE A 103 -16.55 0.63 5.95
N PRO A 104 -16.58 0.73 4.60
CA PRO A 104 -17.78 0.43 3.84
C PRO A 104 -18.23 -1.03 3.99
N ASP A 105 -19.53 -1.26 3.97
CA ASP A 105 -20.10 -2.61 4.06
C ASP A 105 -19.55 -3.53 2.96
N GLY A 106 -19.24 -4.75 3.36
CA GLY A 106 -18.69 -5.76 2.46
C GLY A 106 -17.17 -5.66 2.23
N TRP A 107 -16.48 -4.72 2.89
CA TRP A 107 -15.03 -4.57 2.79
C TRP A 107 -14.32 -4.92 4.10
N THR A 108 -13.09 -5.43 3.98
CA THR A 108 -12.16 -5.59 5.10
C THR A 108 -10.92 -4.74 4.87
N PRO A 109 -10.53 -3.93 5.87
CA PRO A 109 -9.40 -3.01 5.71
C PRO A 109 -8.07 -3.71 5.86
N GLY A 110 -7.05 -3.16 5.17
CA GLY A 110 -5.65 -3.41 5.48
C GLY A 110 -5.18 -2.64 6.72
N ASN A 111 -3.87 -2.44 6.81
CA ASN A 111 -3.28 -1.66 7.90
C ASN A 111 -3.25 -0.16 7.60
N PHE A 112 -3.50 0.24 6.34
CA PHE A 112 -3.41 1.63 5.87
C PHE A 112 -2.08 2.30 6.25
N ASP A 113 -0.98 1.57 6.16
CA ASP A 113 0.34 2.04 6.53
C ASP A 113 1.33 2.13 5.35
N PHE A 114 0.84 1.93 4.12
CA PHE A 114 1.67 2.09 2.93
C PHE A 114 2.03 3.56 2.69
N MET A 115 3.30 3.82 2.49
CA MET A 115 3.81 5.09 1.99
C MET A 115 4.21 4.99 0.52
N GLU A 116 4.77 3.88 0.08
CA GLU A 116 5.15 3.63 -1.30
C GLU A 116 3.99 3.00 -2.12
N ILE A 117 4.04 3.13 -3.45
CA ILE A 117 2.95 2.69 -4.32
C ILE A 117 3.16 1.31 -4.96
N HIS A 118 4.39 0.80 -4.99
CA HIS A 118 4.72 -0.42 -5.74
C HIS A 118 4.12 -1.68 -5.10
N THR A 119 4.19 -1.79 -3.76
CA THR A 119 3.65 -2.97 -3.07
C THR A 119 2.13 -3.04 -3.17
N PRO A 120 1.33 -1.98 -2.86
CA PRO A 120 -0.12 -2.06 -3.02
C PRO A 120 -0.55 -2.31 -4.46
N LEU A 121 0.09 -1.71 -5.46
CA LEU A 121 -0.19 -2.00 -6.87
C LEU A 121 0.13 -3.45 -7.24
N ARG A 122 1.23 -4.00 -6.76
CA ARG A 122 1.56 -5.42 -6.95
C ARG A 122 0.55 -6.35 -6.28
N LEU A 123 0.11 -6.03 -5.05
CA LEU A 123 -0.93 -6.80 -4.35
C LEU A 123 -2.26 -6.77 -5.11
N LEU A 124 -2.61 -5.61 -5.68
CA LEU A 124 -3.82 -5.43 -6.48
C LEU A 124 -3.76 -6.24 -7.78
N ARG A 125 -2.67 -6.13 -8.56
CA ARG A 125 -2.46 -6.91 -9.79
C ARG A 125 -2.46 -8.41 -9.55
N ASN A 126 -1.90 -8.85 -8.44
CA ASN A 126 -1.88 -10.26 -8.06
C ASN A 126 -3.21 -10.75 -7.45
N GLY A 127 -4.25 -9.93 -7.35
CA GLY A 127 -5.55 -10.31 -6.78
C GLY A 127 -5.52 -10.60 -5.27
N VAL A 128 -4.46 -10.19 -4.58
CA VAL A 128 -4.34 -10.30 -3.10
C VAL A 128 -5.28 -9.32 -2.42
N ILE A 129 -5.39 -8.09 -2.95
CA ILE A 129 -6.38 -7.09 -2.55
C ILE A 129 -7.31 -6.77 -3.74
N ASP A 130 -8.46 -6.19 -3.46
CA ASP A 130 -9.51 -5.94 -4.45
C ASP A 130 -9.64 -4.46 -4.81
N ALA A 131 -9.18 -3.57 -3.94
CA ALA A 131 -9.10 -2.12 -4.18
C ALA A 131 -7.94 -1.50 -3.41
N TRP A 132 -7.44 -0.39 -3.96
CA TRP A 132 -6.46 0.47 -3.30
C TRP A 132 -6.82 1.93 -3.50
N ILE A 133 -6.80 2.71 -2.41
CA ILE A 133 -7.03 4.16 -2.44
C ILE A 133 -5.67 4.84 -2.43
N GLY A 134 -5.28 5.34 -3.59
CA GLY A 134 -4.05 6.08 -3.82
C GLY A 134 -4.30 7.57 -4.08
N CYS A 135 -3.21 8.32 -4.35
CA CYS A 135 -3.23 9.74 -4.62
C CYS A 135 -2.85 10.02 -6.08
N HIS A 136 -3.65 10.82 -6.77
CA HIS A 136 -3.29 11.33 -8.09
C HIS A 136 -2.10 12.34 -7.95
N PRO A 137 -1.13 12.36 -8.86
CA PRO A 137 -1.04 11.59 -10.11
C PRO A 137 -0.43 10.20 -9.97
N ASP A 138 -0.04 9.77 -8.78
CA ASP A 138 0.67 8.52 -8.49
C ASP A 138 -0.29 7.31 -8.43
N VAL A 139 -1.13 7.20 -9.45
CA VAL A 139 -2.03 6.07 -9.71
C VAL A 139 -1.70 5.47 -11.08
N PRO A 140 -2.19 4.25 -11.40
CA PRO A 140 -2.09 3.70 -12.74
C PRO A 140 -2.61 4.67 -13.80
N ASP A 141 -2.03 4.61 -14.99
CA ASP A 141 -2.48 5.43 -16.11
C ASP A 141 -3.88 4.99 -16.59
N GLU A 142 -4.61 5.90 -17.26
CA GLU A 142 -6.01 5.63 -17.68
C GLU A 142 -6.11 4.47 -18.69
N ASP A 143 -5.02 4.17 -19.40
CA ASP A 143 -4.91 3.07 -20.35
C ASP A 143 -4.26 1.81 -19.74
N ASP A 144 -4.10 1.72 -18.42
CA ASP A 144 -3.60 0.50 -17.77
C ASP A 144 -4.52 -0.69 -18.08
N PRO A 145 -4.00 -1.76 -18.71
CA PRO A 145 -4.84 -2.85 -19.19
C PRO A 145 -5.41 -3.74 -18.07
N GLU A 146 -4.89 -3.63 -16.86
CA GLU A 146 -5.25 -4.50 -15.74
C GLU A 146 -6.04 -3.78 -14.64
N LEU A 147 -5.90 -2.46 -14.55
CA LEU A 147 -6.44 -1.67 -13.44
C LEU A 147 -7.33 -0.53 -13.94
N ALA A 148 -8.49 -0.37 -13.34
CA ALA A 148 -9.36 0.78 -13.55
C ALA A 148 -9.20 1.79 -12.40
N CYS A 149 -9.07 3.07 -12.73
CA CYS A 149 -8.98 4.16 -11.76
C CYS A 149 -10.27 4.97 -11.71
N PHE A 150 -10.75 5.28 -10.52
CA PHE A 150 -11.92 6.12 -10.27
C PHE A 150 -11.55 7.30 -9.39
N HIS A 151 -11.96 8.51 -9.79
CA HIS A 151 -11.78 9.69 -8.96
C HIS A 151 -12.82 9.73 -7.83
N LEU A 152 -12.36 9.61 -6.59
CA LEU A 152 -13.23 9.72 -5.42
C LEU A 152 -13.39 11.17 -4.96
N ASN A 153 -12.29 11.95 -4.94
CA ASN A 153 -12.28 13.33 -4.47
C ASN A 153 -11.07 14.10 -5.03
N ARG A 154 -11.09 15.44 -4.86
CA ARG A 154 -9.95 16.32 -5.10
C ARG A 154 -9.73 17.15 -3.85
N LEU A 155 -8.54 17.07 -3.27
CA LEU A 155 -8.14 17.81 -2.09
C LEU A 155 -7.11 18.88 -2.48
N PRO A 156 -7.21 20.10 -1.97
CA PRO A 156 -6.17 21.09 -2.16
C PRO A 156 -4.90 20.68 -1.41
N THR A 157 -3.75 20.98 -2.00
CA THR A 157 -2.45 20.84 -1.32
C THR A 157 -2.04 22.21 -0.79
N HIS A 158 -1.58 22.25 0.44
CA HIS A 158 -1.13 23.46 1.12
C HIS A 158 0.34 23.36 1.47
N LEU A 159 1.06 24.48 1.35
CA LEU A 159 2.38 24.64 1.97
C LEU A 159 2.16 24.95 3.45
N VAL A 160 2.68 24.10 4.32
CA VAL A 160 2.63 24.28 5.76
C VAL A 160 4.02 24.65 6.27
N VAL A 161 4.10 25.68 7.08
CA VAL A 161 5.33 26.19 7.68
C VAL A 161 5.10 26.50 9.16
N ALA A 162 6.17 26.62 9.95
CA ALA A 162 6.09 27.05 11.36
C ALA A 162 5.43 28.44 11.49
N VAL A 163 4.81 28.70 12.65
CA VAL A 163 4.06 29.96 12.88
C VAL A 163 4.90 31.24 12.85
N ASP A 164 6.21 31.10 12.99
CA ASP A 164 7.19 32.18 12.94
C ASP A 164 8.05 32.14 11.65
N HIS A 165 7.69 31.29 10.70
CA HIS A 165 8.47 31.12 9.48
C HIS A 165 8.50 32.40 8.63
N PRO A 166 9.69 32.81 8.10
CA PRO A 166 9.84 34.05 7.35
C PRO A 166 8.94 34.20 6.13
N LEU A 167 8.54 33.11 5.48
CA LEU A 167 7.60 33.14 4.35
C LEU A 167 6.26 33.77 4.72
N LEU A 168 5.82 33.68 5.97
CA LEU A 168 4.55 34.28 6.43
C LEU A 168 4.54 35.80 6.34
N TYR A 169 5.71 36.47 6.42
CA TYR A 169 5.80 37.91 6.27
C TYR A 169 5.59 38.42 4.83
N LEU A 170 5.64 37.52 3.84
CA LEU A 170 5.40 37.84 2.43
C LEU A 170 3.91 37.85 2.08
N GLY A 171 3.04 37.32 2.94
CA GLY A 171 1.60 37.21 2.73
C GLY A 171 1.26 36.57 1.38
N ASP A 172 0.33 37.17 0.63
CA ASP A 172 -0.11 36.68 -0.68
C ASP A 172 0.94 36.84 -1.80
N ASN A 173 2.08 37.47 -1.53
CA ASN A 173 3.14 37.72 -2.50
C ASN A 173 4.20 36.60 -2.53
N ILE A 174 3.99 35.49 -1.85
CA ILE A 174 4.89 34.33 -1.85
C ILE A 174 5.06 33.82 -3.29
N THR A 175 6.32 33.73 -3.72
CA THR A 175 6.69 33.14 -5.01
C THR A 175 7.35 31.77 -4.80
N LEU A 176 7.39 30.97 -5.87
CA LEU A 176 8.11 29.69 -5.84
C LEU A 176 9.60 29.88 -5.54
N GLU A 177 10.21 30.99 -5.97
CA GLU A 177 11.62 31.31 -5.69
C GLU A 177 11.84 31.57 -4.20
N ASP A 178 10.89 32.16 -3.51
CA ASP A 178 10.98 32.35 -2.07
C ASP A 178 10.90 31.02 -1.33
N VAL A 179 10.03 30.11 -1.76
CA VAL A 179 9.91 28.75 -1.17
C VAL A 179 11.19 27.93 -1.37
N ARG A 180 11.84 28.03 -2.54
CA ARG A 180 13.09 27.30 -2.84
C ARG A 180 14.26 27.64 -1.94
N ARG A 181 14.25 28.79 -1.27
CA ARG A 181 15.32 29.23 -0.36
C ARG A 181 15.34 28.43 0.94
N TYR A 182 14.29 27.69 1.21
CA TYR A 182 14.15 26.92 2.43
C TYR A 182 14.20 25.42 2.13
N PRO A 183 14.74 24.62 3.06
CA PRO A 183 14.73 23.17 2.90
C PRO A 183 13.28 22.66 2.92
N SER A 184 13.00 21.70 2.06
CA SER A 184 11.71 20.98 2.07
C SER A 184 11.82 19.69 2.89
N VAL A 185 10.72 19.26 3.50
CA VAL A 185 10.64 17.95 4.13
C VAL A 185 10.90 16.87 3.07
N ALA A 186 11.77 15.92 3.41
CA ALA A 186 12.00 14.76 2.56
C ALA A 186 10.76 13.88 2.53
N LEU A 187 10.35 13.42 1.35
CA LEU A 187 9.32 12.41 1.24
C LEU A 187 9.94 11.01 1.10
N PRO A 188 9.20 9.98 1.55
CA PRO A 188 9.69 8.62 1.45
C PRO A 188 9.91 8.19 0.01
N ASP A 189 10.97 7.44 -0.23
CA ASP A 189 11.29 6.88 -1.52
C ASP A 189 10.11 6.11 -2.11
N ASN A 190 9.77 6.40 -3.37
CA ASN A 190 8.68 5.78 -4.12
C ASN A 190 7.26 5.98 -3.54
N ALA A 191 7.07 6.91 -2.59
CA ALA A 191 5.75 7.23 -2.09
C ALA A 191 4.91 7.96 -3.15
N PHE A 192 5.53 8.90 -3.85
CA PHE A 192 4.88 9.76 -4.84
C PHE A 192 5.81 10.02 -6.03
N PRO A 193 6.15 9.01 -6.85
CA PRO A 193 7.20 9.14 -7.86
C PRO A 193 6.87 10.17 -8.96
N LYS A 194 5.60 10.36 -9.34
CA LYS A 194 5.20 11.38 -10.31
C LYS A 194 5.20 12.78 -9.67
N VAL A 195 4.68 12.92 -8.45
CA VAL A 195 4.74 14.18 -7.68
C VAL A 195 6.18 14.56 -7.37
N GLN A 196 7.01 13.61 -6.96
CA GLN A 196 8.42 13.82 -6.70
C GLN A 196 9.12 14.46 -7.90
N ARG A 197 8.91 13.92 -9.10
CA ARG A 197 9.50 14.47 -10.34
C ARG A 197 9.06 15.91 -10.57
N ILE A 198 7.76 16.21 -10.44
CA ILE A 198 7.23 17.57 -10.59
C ILE A 198 7.87 18.53 -9.59
N LEU A 199 7.97 18.13 -8.33
CA LEU A 199 8.57 18.97 -7.29
C LEU A 199 10.07 19.19 -7.50
N GLN A 200 10.80 18.17 -7.98
CA GLN A 200 12.22 18.31 -8.34
C GLN A 200 12.43 19.25 -9.52
N GLU A 201 11.60 19.17 -10.56
CA GLU A 201 11.61 20.11 -11.68
C GLU A 201 11.33 21.55 -11.23
N LEU A 202 10.50 21.72 -10.20
CA LEU A 202 10.24 23.00 -9.55
C LEU A 202 11.37 23.44 -8.59
N GLY A 203 12.46 22.68 -8.45
CA GLY A 203 13.55 22.95 -7.52
C GLY A 203 13.22 22.76 -6.05
N LEU A 204 12.11 22.07 -5.78
CA LEU A 204 11.70 21.62 -4.46
C LEU A 204 12.11 20.15 -4.28
N TRP A 205 12.13 19.68 -3.03
CA TRP A 205 12.36 18.27 -2.74
C TRP A 205 13.78 17.76 -3.02
N ASN A 206 14.67 18.08 -2.13
CA ASN A 206 16.10 17.73 -2.27
C ASN A 206 16.56 16.60 -1.34
N LEU A 207 15.67 16.11 -0.46
CA LEU A 207 16.01 15.10 0.54
C LEU A 207 15.22 13.81 0.30
N HIS A 208 15.82 12.66 0.61
CA HIS A 208 15.23 11.33 0.47
C HIS A 208 15.15 10.64 1.83
N LEU A 209 14.06 9.93 2.09
CA LEU A 209 13.88 9.11 3.28
C LEU A 209 13.55 7.66 2.91
N PRO A 210 14.34 6.67 3.33
CA PRO A 210 14.10 5.26 3.02
C PRO A 210 13.00 4.64 3.91
N ILE A 211 11.83 5.29 3.99
CA ILE A 211 10.68 4.83 4.78
C ILE A 211 9.64 4.22 3.83
N ARG A 212 9.30 2.93 4.03
CA ARG A 212 8.29 2.22 3.22
C ARG A 212 6.93 2.15 3.87
N ARG A 213 6.88 2.26 5.21
CA ARG A 213 5.65 2.17 5.99
C ARG A 213 5.55 3.37 6.92
N TYR A 214 4.34 3.89 7.01
CA TYR A 214 4.04 5.01 7.89
C TYR A 214 4.32 4.66 9.36
N SER A 215 4.93 5.58 10.03
CA SER A 215 5.10 5.60 11.48
C SER A 215 5.17 7.06 11.89
N SER A 216 4.25 7.50 12.73
CA SER A 216 4.19 8.88 13.23
C SER A 216 5.54 9.33 13.80
N ASP A 217 6.17 8.47 14.62
CA ASP A 217 7.47 8.81 15.25
C ASP A 217 8.60 9.04 14.25
N LYS A 218 8.57 8.32 13.11
CA LYS A 218 9.63 8.40 12.09
C LYS A 218 9.37 9.46 11.02
N TRP A 219 8.12 9.84 10.83
CA TRP A 219 7.73 10.78 9.79
C TRP A 219 7.41 12.16 10.36
N GLU A 220 6.45 12.24 11.27
CA GLU A 220 6.01 13.51 11.85
C GLU A 220 7.05 14.08 12.83
N GLY A 221 7.80 13.23 13.53
CA GLY A 221 8.87 13.66 14.42
C GLY A 221 10.04 14.36 13.73
N LEU A 222 10.27 14.11 12.42
CA LEU A 222 11.29 14.83 11.64
C LEU A 222 10.86 16.27 11.30
N MET A 223 9.55 16.53 11.22
CA MET A 223 9.02 17.87 10.93
C MET A 223 9.17 18.85 12.10
N THR A 224 9.43 18.37 13.31
CA THR A 224 9.52 19.20 14.53
C THR A 224 10.96 19.51 14.92
N GLN A 225 11.98 18.87 14.32
CA GLN A 225 13.36 19.02 14.76
C GLN A 225 14.25 19.87 13.83
N ASP A 226 13.90 20.03 12.56
CA ASP A 226 14.79 20.62 11.54
C ASP A 226 14.14 21.69 10.65
N LEU A 227 12.93 22.16 10.94
CA LEU A 227 12.22 23.16 10.13
C LEU A 227 11.85 24.40 10.94
#